data_bb3cb592144d808a1049634567e1bb57
#
_entry.id   bb3cb592144d808a1049634567e1bb57
#
_cell.length_a   1.000
_cell.length_b   1.000
_cell.length_c   1.000
_cell.angle_alpha   90.00
_cell.angle_beta   90.00
_cell.angle_gamma   90.00
#
_symmetry.space_group_name_H-M   'P 1'
#
loop_
_entity.id
_entity.type
_entity.pdbx_description
1 polymer ?
#
loop_
_entity_poly.entity_id
_entity_poly.type
_entity_poly.pdbx_seq_one_letter_code
_entity_poly.pdbx_strand_id
1 'polypeptide(L)'
;MTLAKEILSTTATKAFLSILIGFLVGAIFMMVSGQDVAKAWEAGGFLDALGAALTTVGDGYSALFRGSIYNTRADDLVTALRPMTETLRLAGPLIAAGLGISLGFRVGLFNIGGNGQMLFGILWATWVSTRVELPLVIHMVVALVV
;
A
#
# COMPACT_ATOMS: atom_id res chain seq x y z
N MET A 1 -5.20 37.52 9.01
CA MET A 1 -4.81 36.54 7.99
C MET A 1 -4.48 35.25 8.75
N THR A 2 -5.18 34.40 8.84
CA THR A 2 -6.48 33.77 9.01
C THR A 2 -6.23 32.32 9.40
N LEU A 3 -6.86 31.86 10.47
CA LEU A 3 -6.92 30.47 10.95
C LEU A 3 -6.86 29.41 9.82
N ALA A 4 -7.46 29.71 8.68
CA ALA A 4 -7.40 28.83 7.50
C ALA A 4 -5.98 28.64 6.94
N LYS A 5 -5.11 29.68 6.93
CA LYS A 5 -3.70 29.52 6.50
C LYS A 5 -2.89 28.71 7.51
N GLU A 6 -3.18 28.85 8.77
CA GLU A 6 -2.50 28.14 9.85
C GLU A 6 -2.87 26.65 9.85
N ILE A 7 -4.15 26.33 9.67
CA ILE A 7 -4.64 24.96 9.50
C ILE A 7 -4.04 24.31 8.24
N LEU A 8 -4.04 25.00 7.10
CA LEU A 8 -3.48 24.50 5.84
C LEU A 8 -1.95 24.34 5.88
N SER A 9 -1.25 25.01 6.78
CA SER A 9 0.20 24.89 6.94
C SER A 9 0.62 23.69 7.80
N THR A 10 -0.31 23.11 8.56
CA THR A 10 -0.03 21.99 9.46
C THR A 10 0.37 20.73 8.68
N THR A 11 1.36 20.02 9.16
CA THR A 11 1.86 18.77 8.53
C THR A 11 0.75 17.75 8.33
N ALA A 12 -0.16 17.60 9.30
CA ALA A 12 -1.31 16.70 9.22
C ALA A 12 -2.26 17.08 8.08
N THR A 13 -2.55 18.35 7.88
CA THR A 13 -3.42 18.83 6.80
C THR A 13 -2.79 18.58 5.42
N LYS A 14 -1.48 18.82 5.29
CA LYS A 14 -0.76 18.52 4.05
C LYS A 14 -0.79 17.02 3.73
N ALA A 15 -0.56 16.17 4.73
CA ALA A 15 -0.65 14.73 4.57
C ALA A 15 -2.05 14.28 4.13
N PHE A 16 -3.10 14.81 4.78
CA PHE A 16 -4.48 14.49 4.42
C PHE A 16 -4.82 14.96 2.99
N LEU A 17 -4.44 16.18 2.62
CA LEU A 17 -4.66 16.71 1.27
C LEU A 17 -3.90 15.88 0.22
N SER A 18 -2.68 15.45 0.51
CA SER A 18 -1.90 14.59 -0.40
C SER A 18 -2.57 13.25 -0.65
N ILE A 19 -3.12 12.64 0.40
CA ILE A 19 -3.89 11.40 0.31
C ILE A 19 -5.16 11.63 -0.53
N LEU A 20 -5.90 12.70 -0.26
CA LEU A 20 -7.12 13.03 -1.00
C LEU A 20 -6.83 13.25 -2.50
N ILE A 21 -5.76 14.01 -2.81
CA ILE A 21 -5.32 14.22 -4.19
C ILE A 21 -4.94 12.89 -4.84
N GLY A 22 -4.23 12.00 -4.12
CA GLY A 22 -3.90 10.66 -4.59
C GLY A 22 -5.14 9.85 -4.97
N PHE A 23 -6.16 9.87 -4.14
CA PHE A 23 -7.46 9.23 -4.44
C PHE A 23 -8.12 9.87 -5.67
N LEU A 24 -8.14 11.18 -5.80
CA LEU A 24 -8.72 11.86 -6.95
C LEU A 24 -8.00 11.50 -8.26
N VAL A 25 -6.67 11.53 -8.23
CA VAL A 25 -5.85 11.15 -9.39
C VAL A 25 -6.07 9.67 -9.73
N GLY A 26 -6.12 8.78 -8.73
CA GLY A 26 -6.44 7.37 -8.91
C GLY A 26 -7.83 7.16 -9.55
N ALA A 27 -8.84 7.91 -9.09
CA ALA A 27 -10.19 7.89 -9.69
C ALA A 27 -10.15 8.30 -11.16
N ILE A 28 -9.45 9.37 -11.51
CA ILE A 28 -9.31 9.82 -12.90
C ILE A 28 -8.64 8.74 -13.76
N PHE A 29 -7.58 8.10 -13.27
CA PHE A 29 -6.94 7.00 -14.00
C PHE A 29 -7.88 5.82 -14.19
N MET A 30 -8.66 5.43 -13.19
CA MET A 30 -9.66 4.37 -13.30
C MET A 30 -10.72 4.71 -14.35
N MET A 31 -11.21 5.96 -14.38
CA MET A 31 -12.18 6.42 -15.38
C MET A 31 -11.61 6.35 -16.81
N VAL A 32 -10.38 6.81 -17.00
CA VAL A 32 -9.75 6.86 -18.34
C VAL A 32 -9.34 5.47 -18.82
N SER A 33 -8.91 4.59 -17.92
CA SER A 33 -8.45 3.23 -18.25
C SER A 33 -9.59 2.20 -18.28
N GLY A 34 -10.78 2.57 -17.81
CA GLY A 34 -11.93 1.65 -17.71
C GLY A 34 -12.47 1.24 -19.08
N GLN A 35 -12.36 -0.04 -19.43
CA GLN A 35 -12.91 -0.57 -20.69
C GLN A 35 -14.43 -0.41 -20.76
N ASP A 36 -15.13 -0.48 -19.63
CA ASP A 36 -16.58 -0.32 -19.55
C ASP A 36 -16.99 1.14 -19.79
N VAL A 37 -16.15 2.10 -19.42
CA VAL A 37 -16.34 3.52 -19.73
C VAL A 37 -16.22 3.77 -21.24
N ALA A 38 -15.22 3.17 -21.90
CA ALA A 38 -15.04 3.27 -23.34
C ALA A 38 -16.21 2.66 -24.11
N LYS A 39 -16.67 1.47 -23.73
CA LYS A 39 -17.85 0.81 -24.31
C LYS A 39 -19.14 1.62 -24.13
N ALA A 40 -19.33 2.18 -22.92
CA ALA A 40 -20.50 3.01 -22.62
C ALA A 40 -20.50 4.30 -23.45
N TRP A 41 -19.31 4.89 -23.70
CA TRP A 41 -19.17 6.03 -24.60
C TRP A 41 -19.62 5.73 -26.03
N GLU A 42 -19.20 4.58 -26.56
CA GLU A 42 -19.56 4.14 -27.93
C GLU A 42 -21.06 3.79 -28.06
N ALA A 43 -21.67 3.23 -27.02
CA ALA A 43 -23.05 2.74 -27.04
C ALA A 43 -24.08 3.81 -26.71
N GLY A 44 -23.85 4.69 -25.74
CA GLY A 44 -24.84 5.62 -25.20
C GLY A 44 -24.37 7.07 -25.04
N GLY A 45 -23.10 7.35 -25.39
CA GLY A 45 -22.52 8.68 -25.31
C GLY A 45 -22.11 9.12 -23.89
N PHE A 46 -22.11 10.45 -23.67
CA PHE A 46 -21.52 11.04 -22.46
C PHE A 46 -22.17 10.60 -21.14
N LEU A 47 -23.49 10.52 -21.08
CA LEU A 47 -24.21 10.19 -19.84
C LEU A 47 -23.97 8.75 -19.40
N ASP A 48 -23.97 7.81 -20.33
CA ASP A 48 -23.72 6.40 -20.06
C ASP A 48 -22.24 6.17 -19.68
N ALA A 49 -21.32 6.85 -20.37
CA ALA A 49 -19.91 6.84 -20.01
C ALA A 49 -19.65 7.42 -18.59
N LEU A 50 -20.36 8.49 -18.21
CA LEU A 50 -20.25 9.07 -16.86
C LEU A 50 -20.77 8.10 -15.78
N GLY A 51 -21.90 7.44 -16.04
CA GLY A 51 -22.43 6.39 -15.18
C GLY A 51 -21.44 5.23 -15.00
N ALA A 52 -20.91 4.71 -16.12
CA ALA A 52 -19.89 3.66 -16.10
C ALA A 52 -18.59 4.09 -15.37
N ALA A 53 -18.18 5.35 -15.53
CA ALA A 53 -17.01 5.88 -14.84
C ALA A 53 -17.17 5.91 -13.31
N LEU A 54 -18.33 6.36 -12.83
CA LEU A 54 -18.64 6.39 -11.39
C LEU A 54 -18.72 4.98 -10.80
N THR A 55 -19.34 4.03 -11.50
CA THR A 55 -19.37 2.62 -11.05
C THR A 55 -17.98 2.00 -11.05
N THR A 56 -17.17 2.22 -12.09
CA THR A 56 -15.78 1.73 -12.17
C THR A 56 -14.93 2.22 -10.98
N VAL A 57 -15.04 3.50 -10.64
CA VAL A 57 -14.32 4.09 -9.49
C VAL A 57 -14.84 3.51 -8.17
N GLY A 58 -16.15 3.44 -7.99
CA GLY A 58 -16.77 2.88 -6.80
C GLY A 58 -16.39 1.41 -6.58
N ASP A 59 -16.45 0.61 -7.61
CA ASP A 59 -16.05 -0.81 -7.57
C ASP A 59 -14.56 -0.97 -7.32
N GLY A 60 -13.72 -0.15 -7.96
CA GLY A 60 -12.28 -0.14 -7.75
C GLY A 60 -11.91 0.16 -6.29
N TYR A 61 -12.42 1.24 -5.71
CA TYR A 61 -12.14 1.56 -4.31
C TYR A 61 -12.76 0.57 -3.32
N SER A 62 -13.95 0.06 -3.61
CA SER A 62 -14.55 -0.98 -2.77
C SER A 62 -13.74 -2.29 -2.83
N ALA A 63 -13.16 -2.63 -3.98
CA ALA A 63 -12.27 -3.77 -4.13
C ALA A 63 -10.96 -3.58 -3.37
N LEU A 64 -10.36 -2.37 -3.42
CA LEU A 64 -9.19 -2.03 -2.61
C LEU A 64 -9.47 -2.15 -1.11
N PHE A 65 -10.61 -1.63 -0.64
CA PHE A 65 -11.02 -1.75 0.76
C PHE A 65 -11.18 -3.22 1.17
N ARG A 66 -11.89 -4.01 0.35
CA ARG A 66 -12.10 -5.45 0.61
C ARG A 66 -10.81 -6.26 0.57
N GLY A 67 -9.85 -5.87 -0.27
CA GLY A 67 -8.57 -6.56 -0.41
C GLY A 67 -7.53 -6.16 0.62
N SER A 68 -7.69 -5.02 1.31
CA SER A 68 -6.69 -4.50 2.25
C SER A 68 -7.14 -4.46 3.71
N ILE A 69 -8.42 -4.22 3.96
CA ILE A 69 -8.93 -3.98 5.33
C ILE A 69 -9.94 -5.06 5.73
N TYR A 70 -11.06 -5.15 5.02
CA TYR A 70 -12.16 -6.02 5.43
C TYR A 70 -12.94 -6.51 4.22
N ASN A 71 -13.02 -7.84 4.07
CA ASN A 71 -13.77 -8.44 2.98
C ASN A 71 -15.27 -8.53 3.33
N THR A 72 -16.04 -7.58 2.83
CA THR A 72 -17.49 -7.50 3.05
C THR A 72 -18.29 -8.59 2.34
N ARG A 73 -17.67 -9.42 1.48
CA ARG A 73 -18.30 -10.53 0.75
C ARG A 73 -18.00 -11.90 1.37
N ALA A 74 -17.29 -11.94 2.49
CA ALA A 74 -16.95 -13.18 3.16
C ALA A 74 -18.12 -13.67 4.03
N ASP A 75 -18.31 -14.99 4.06
CA ASP A 75 -19.37 -15.65 4.82
C ASP A 75 -18.99 -15.84 6.30
N ASP A 76 -17.70 -15.81 6.63
CA ASP A 76 -17.17 -15.98 7.97
C ASP A 76 -16.21 -14.86 8.38
N LEU A 77 -16.07 -14.64 9.69
CA LEU A 77 -15.26 -13.58 10.28
C LEU A 77 -13.76 -13.74 9.96
N VAL A 78 -13.26 -14.97 9.90
CA VAL A 78 -11.84 -15.26 9.64
C VAL A 78 -11.49 -14.82 8.22
N THR A 79 -12.29 -15.19 7.25
CA THR A 79 -12.12 -14.78 5.85
C THR A 79 -12.37 -13.29 5.66
N ALA A 80 -13.30 -12.69 6.43
CA ALA A 80 -13.54 -11.24 6.39
C ALA A 80 -12.33 -10.42 6.88
N LEU A 81 -11.63 -10.89 7.93
CA LEU A 81 -10.47 -10.20 8.51
C LEU A 81 -9.13 -10.56 7.84
N ARG A 82 -9.09 -11.57 6.98
CA ARG A 82 -7.87 -12.01 6.29
C ARG A 82 -7.13 -10.89 5.55
N PRO A 83 -7.79 -9.97 4.80
CA PRO A 83 -7.11 -8.86 4.15
C PRO A 83 -6.34 -7.97 5.13
N MET A 84 -6.92 -7.68 6.29
CA MET A 84 -6.27 -6.89 7.33
C MET A 84 -5.03 -7.59 7.90
N THR A 85 -5.11 -8.88 8.17
CA THR A 85 -3.95 -9.66 8.67
C THR A 85 -2.83 -9.72 7.64
N GLU A 86 -3.15 -9.88 6.35
CA GLU A 86 -2.17 -9.83 5.27
C GLU A 86 -1.52 -8.44 5.13
N THR A 87 -2.31 -7.39 5.23
CA THR A 87 -1.79 -6.00 5.21
C THR A 87 -0.84 -5.76 6.38
N LEU A 88 -1.19 -6.20 7.60
CA LEU A 88 -0.33 -6.07 8.78
C LEU A 88 0.95 -6.92 8.64
N ARG A 89 0.84 -8.12 8.10
CA ARG A 89 1.99 -9.00 7.83
C ARG A 89 3.00 -8.34 6.89
N LEU A 90 2.53 -7.71 5.83
CA LEU A 90 3.38 -7.01 4.86
C LEU A 90 3.86 -5.65 5.36
N ALA A 91 3.11 -4.99 6.24
CA ALA A 91 3.49 -3.70 6.81
C ALA A 91 4.72 -3.79 7.73
N GLY A 92 4.89 -4.90 8.46
CA GLY A 92 6.01 -5.09 9.41
C GLY A 92 7.39 -4.84 8.79
N PRO A 93 7.78 -5.57 7.74
CA PRO A 93 9.06 -5.36 7.05
C PRO A 93 9.21 -3.96 6.47
N LEU A 94 8.13 -3.37 5.93
CA LEU A 94 8.15 -2.03 5.37
C LEU A 94 8.36 -0.95 6.44
N ILE A 95 7.74 -1.10 7.61
CA ILE A 95 7.95 -0.20 8.75
C ILE A 95 9.40 -0.30 9.24
N ALA A 96 9.93 -1.51 9.39
CA ALA A 96 11.32 -1.72 9.80
C ALA A 96 12.32 -1.09 8.82
N ALA A 97 12.11 -1.29 7.52
CA ALA A 97 12.93 -0.67 6.47
C ALA A 97 12.80 0.87 6.49
N GLY A 98 11.59 1.40 6.64
CA GLY A 98 11.33 2.83 6.72
C GLY A 98 12.01 3.49 7.94
N LEU A 99 12.00 2.82 9.08
CA LEU A 99 12.72 3.27 10.28
C LEU A 99 14.24 3.27 10.05
N GLY A 100 14.80 2.22 9.45
CA GLY A 100 16.22 2.14 9.12
C GLY A 100 16.66 3.27 8.19
N ILE A 101 15.90 3.54 7.14
CA ILE A 101 16.15 4.64 6.21
C ILE A 101 16.03 6.00 6.91
N SER A 102 15.02 6.18 7.77
CA SER A 102 14.82 7.42 8.54
C SER A 102 15.98 7.72 9.47
N LEU A 103 16.54 6.70 10.14
CA LEU A 103 17.75 6.84 10.97
C LEU A 103 18.94 7.24 10.10
N GLY A 104 19.14 6.62 8.93
CA GLY A 104 20.18 6.99 7.98
C GLY A 104 20.11 8.47 7.61
N PHE A 105 18.95 8.97 7.25
CA PHE A 105 18.78 10.39 6.90
C PHE A 105 19.07 11.34 8.08
N ARG A 106 18.72 10.96 9.31
CA ARG A 106 19.01 11.79 10.49
C ARG A 106 20.52 11.95 10.78
N VAL A 107 21.32 10.97 10.40
CA VAL A 107 22.79 11.05 10.53
C VAL A 107 23.50 11.53 9.25
N GLY A 108 22.74 12.02 8.26
CA GLY A 108 23.29 12.58 7.02
C GLY A 108 23.68 11.52 5.98
N LEU A 109 23.32 10.26 6.16
CA LEU A 109 23.60 9.19 5.22
C LEU A 109 22.41 9.03 4.25
N PHE A 110 22.65 9.38 2.99
CA PHE A 110 21.69 9.13 1.91
C PHE A 110 21.76 7.66 1.48
N ASN A 111 20.78 6.87 1.89
CA ASN A 111 20.70 5.48 1.48
C ASN A 111 19.79 5.33 0.24
N ILE A 112 20.40 5.36 -0.94
CA ILE A 112 19.70 5.10 -2.23
C ILE A 112 19.53 3.59 -2.45
N GLY A 113 20.25 2.75 -1.71
CA GLY A 113 20.32 1.29 -1.89
C GLY A 113 19.34 0.48 -1.02
N GLY A 114 18.40 1.11 -0.30
CA GLY A 114 17.52 0.43 0.66
C GLY A 114 16.77 -0.77 0.08
N ASN A 115 16.29 -0.67 -1.15
CA ASN A 115 15.61 -1.78 -1.84
C ASN A 115 16.56 -2.94 -2.14
N GLY A 116 17.78 -2.66 -2.59
CA GLY A 116 18.82 -3.67 -2.81
C GLY A 116 19.24 -4.37 -1.51
N GLN A 117 19.37 -3.62 -0.42
CA GLN A 117 19.70 -4.16 0.91
C GLN A 117 18.59 -5.11 1.41
N MET A 118 17.31 -4.75 1.22
CA MET A 118 16.19 -5.65 1.56
C MET A 118 16.24 -6.95 0.76
N LEU A 119 16.45 -6.87 -0.55
CA LEU A 119 16.55 -8.06 -1.42
C LEU A 119 17.72 -8.94 -1.02
N PHE A 120 18.87 -8.34 -0.70
CA PHE A 120 20.06 -9.07 -0.28
C PHE A 120 19.84 -9.75 1.07
N GLY A 121 19.21 -9.06 2.04
CA GLY A 121 18.84 -9.64 3.33
C GLY A 121 17.86 -10.81 3.19
N ILE A 122 16.83 -10.69 2.36
CA ILE A 122 15.88 -11.78 2.08
C ILE A 122 16.60 -13.00 1.47
N LEU A 123 17.52 -12.78 0.54
CA LEU A 123 18.27 -13.84 -0.11
C LEU A 123 19.14 -14.60 0.90
N TRP A 124 19.89 -13.91 1.74
CA TRP A 124 20.73 -14.52 2.75
C TRP A 124 19.94 -15.21 3.86
N ALA A 125 18.90 -14.56 4.37
CA ALA A 125 18.02 -15.16 5.36
C ALA A 125 17.36 -16.46 4.82
N THR A 126 16.93 -16.46 3.56
CA THR A 126 16.37 -17.64 2.90
C THR A 126 17.43 -18.73 2.74
N TRP A 127 18.65 -18.37 2.32
CA TRP A 127 19.74 -19.31 2.15
C TRP A 127 20.11 -19.99 3.48
N VAL A 128 20.27 -19.23 4.56
CA VAL A 128 20.52 -19.75 5.90
C VAL A 128 19.37 -20.66 6.33
N SER A 129 18.13 -20.22 6.16
CA SER A 129 16.94 -20.98 6.58
C SER A 129 16.77 -22.32 5.85
N THR A 130 17.31 -22.44 4.64
CA THR A 130 17.16 -23.66 3.82
C THR A 130 18.40 -24.56 3.79
N ARG A 131 19.58 -24.04 4.16
CA ARG A 131 20.86 -24.77 4.00
C ARG A 131 21.58 -25.05 5.31
N VAL A 132 21.23 -24.36 6.38
CA VAL A 132 21.92 -24.50 7.67
C VAL A 132 20.96 -25.16 8.66
N GLU A 133 21.31 -26.34 9.17
CA GLU A 133 20.55 -27.04 10.21
C GLU A 133 21.05 -26.64 11.59
N LEU A 134 20.28 -25.81 12.31
CA LEU A 134 20.56 -25.35 13.65
C LEU A 134 19.34 -25.58 14.55
N PRO A 135 19.53 -25.69 15.88
CA PRO A 135 18.41 -25.68 16.82
C PRO A 135 17.51 -24.45 16.60
N LEU A 136 16.19 -24.64 16.72
CA LEU A 136 15.18 -23.66 16.33
C LEU A 136 15.49 -22.22 16.76
N VAL A 137 15.85 -22.00 18.03
CA VAL A 137 16.11 -20.67 18.58
C VAL A 137 17.35 -20.03 17.95
N ILE A 138 18.43 -20.80 17.80
CA ILE A 138 19.69 -20.33 17.18
C ILE A 138 19.45 -20.05 15.70
N HIS A 139 18.72 -20.90 15.03
CA HIS A 139 18.37 -20.75 13.62
C HIS A 139 17.61 -19.46 13.35
N MET A 140 16.58 -19.16 14.18
CA MET A 140 15.82 -17.92 14.09
C MET A 140 16.70 -16.68 14.29
N VAL A 141 17.59 -16.69 15.30
CA VAL A 141 18.49 -15.55 15.57
C VAL A 141 19.46 -15.35 14.40
N VAL A 142 20.08 -16.42 13.90
CA VAL A 142 21.02 -16.34 12.77
C VAL A 142 20.33 -15.83 11.52
N ALA A 143 19.15 -16.34 11.18
CA ALA A 143 18.37 -15.88 10.03
C ALA A 143 17.92 -14.42 10.12
N LEU A 144 17.82 -13.88 11.35
CA LEU A 144 17.38 -12.51 11.59
C LEU A 144 18.56 -11.52 11.55
N VAL A 145 19.79 -11.97 11.81
CA VAL A 145 21.02 -11.15 11.85
C VAL A 145 21.72 -11.08 10.49
N VAL A 146 21.51 -12.07 9.63
CA VAL A 146 22.08 -12.16 8.28
C VAL A 146 21.31 -11.31 7.29
#